data_c623c8d4ead5534049fbecc0e2b3b0b5
#
_entry.id   c623c8d4ead5534049fbecc0e2b3b0b5
#
_cell.length_a   1.000
_cell.length_b   1.000
_cell.length_c   1.000
_cell.angle_alpha   90.00
_cell.angle_beta   90.00
_cell.angle_gamma   90.00
#
_symmetry.space_group_name_H-M   'P 1'
#
loop_
_entity.id
_entity.type
_entity.pdbx_description
1 polymer ?
#
loop_
_entity_poly.entity_id
_entity_poly.type
_entity_poly.pdbx_seq_one_letter_code
_entity_poly.pdbx_strand_id
1 'polypeptide(L)'
;MINKNTMKLIKETVRDYTNEHIDNTDKMQITVDDVYVVWFCKTLQNWKALASTTVPDGMYYELTYNGDKDEMYLDAYKKFENRRIRGEENGRS
;
A
#
# COMPACT_ATOMS: atom_id res chain seq x y z
N MET A 1 -4.47 -8.47 15.47
CA MET A 1 -4.30 -9.44 14.38
C MET A 1 -5.16 -9.04 13.19
N ILE A 2 -4.59 -9.08 12.01
CA ILE A 2 -5.34 -8.78 10.80
C ILE A 2 -6.19 -9.99 10.41
N ASN A 3 -7.42 -9.75 10.02
CA ASN A 3 -8.27 -10.84 9.57
C ASN A 3 -8.37 -10.85 8.05
N LYS A 4 -8.91 -11.94 7.51
CA LYS A 4 -8.97 -12.13 6.06
C LYS A 4 -9.78 -11.06 5.35
N ASN A 5 -10.86 -10.60 5.98
CA ASN A 5 -11.73 -9.60 5.36
C ASN A 5 -11.04 -8.26 5.25
N THR A 6 -10.26 -7.89 6.27
CA THR A 6 -9.53 -6.63 6.24
C THR A 6 -8.44 -6.68 5.16
N MET A 7 -7.69 -7.78 5.10
CA MET A 7 -6.65 -7.94 4.09
C MET A 7 -7.25 -7.90 2.69
N LYS A 8 -8.38 -8.57 2.49
CA LYS A 8 -9.05 -8.59 1.20
C LYS A 8 -9.52 -7.19 0.81
N LEU A 9 -10.07 -6.45 1.76
CA LEU A 9 -10.52 -5.07 1.51
C LEU A 9 -9.37 -4.19 1.08
N ILE A 10 -8.23 -4.29 1.78
CA ILE A 10 -7.05 -3.50 1.44
C ILE A 10 -6.61 -3.80 0.00
N LYS A 11 -6.51 -5.07 -0.33
CA LYS A 11 -6.02 -5.46 -1.66
C LYS A 11 -6.99 -5.08 -2.76
N GLU A 12 -8.28 -5.24 -2.52
CA GLU A 12 -9.27 -4.86 -3.52
C GLU A 12 -9.29 -3.36 -3.75
N THR A 13 -9.15 -2.59 -2.68
CA THR A 13 -9.14 -1.14 -2.78
C THR A 13 -7.95 -0.65 -3.59
N VAL A 14 -6.76 -1.19 -3.31
CA VAL A 14 -5.56 -0.80 -4.04
C VAL A 14 -5.64 -1.27 -5.49
N ARG A 15 -6.12 -2.49 -5.72
CA ARG A 15 -6.30 -3.00 -7.09
C ARG A 15 -7.20 -2.06 -7.89
N ASP A 16 -8.34 -1.69 -7.32
CA ASP A 16 -9.31 -0.86 -8.04
C ASP A 16 -8.74 0.52 -8.34
N TYR A 17 -8.06 1.11 -7.37
CA TYR A 17 -7.42 2.40 -7.59
C TYR A 17 -6.37 2.33 -8.69
N THR A 18 -5.53 1.31 -8.64
CA THR A 18 -4.47 1.13 -9.63
C THR A 18 -5.06 0.96 -11.03
N ASN A 19 -6.09 0.14 -11.14
CA ASN A 19 -6.70 -0.13 -12.45
C ASN A 19 -7.40 1.10 -13.02
N GLU A 20 -7.92 1.97 -12.15
CA GLU A 20 -8.51 3.23 -12.60
C GLU A 20 -7.47 4.17 -13.22
N HIS A 21 -6.22 4.03 -12.81
CA HIS A 21 -5.16 4.95 -13.22
C HIS A 21 -4.20 4.35 -14.23
N ILE A 22 -4.43 3.10 -14.65
CA ILE A 22 -3.66 2.50 -15.73
C ILE A 22 -4.17 3.06 -17.04
N ASP A 23 -3.21 3.39 -17.92
CA ASP A 23 -3.53 3.91 -19.24
C ASP A 23 -4.42 2.91 -19.98
N ASN A 24 -5.51 3.42 -20.55
CA ASN A 24 -6.46 2.58 -21.27
C ASN A 24 -5.86 1.89 -22.48
N THR A 25 -4.74 2.41 -23.01
CA THR A 25 -4.06 1.76 -24.12
C THR A 25 -3.28 0.54 -23.65
N ASP A 26 -2.99 0.46 -22.38
CA ASP A 26 -2.35 -0.70 -21.77
C ASP A 26 -3.46 -1.61 -21.28
N LYS A 27 -3.64 -2.72 -21.93
CA LYS A 27 -4.74 -3.62 -21.63
C LYS A 27 -4.52 -4.48 -20.40
N MET A 28 -3.38 -4.32 -19.75
CA MET A 28 -3.08 -5.11 -18.57
C MET A 28 -3.67 -4.45 -17.33
N GLN A 29 -4.50 -5.21 -16.65
CA GLN A 29 -5.02 -4.80 -15.36
C GLN A 29 -4.47 -5.75 -14.30
N ILE A 30 -4.30 -5.24 -13.09
CA ILE A 30 -3.79 -6.07 -12.02
C ILE A 30 -4.94 -6.76 -11.28
N THR A 31 -4.60 -7.82 -10.60
CA THR A 31 -5.52 -8.55 -9.74
C THR A 31 -5.08 -8.35 -8.29
N VAL A 32 -5.88 -8.87 -7.35
CA VAL A 32 -5.51 -8.76 -5.93
C VAL A 32 -4.19 -9.46 -5.63
N ASP A 33 -3.82 -10.46 -6.44
CA ASP A 33 -2.56 -11.15 -6.24
C ASP A 33 -1.36 -10.28 -6.56
N ASP A 34 -1.56 -9.19 -7.29
CA ASP A 34 -0.50 -8.25 -7.62
C ASP A 34 -0.31 -7.19 -6.54
N VAL A 35 -1.16 -7.18 -5.53
CA VAL A 35 -1.08 -6.22 -4.43
C VAL A 35 -0.47 -6.90 -3.22
N TYR A 36 0.49 -6.24 -2.58
CA TYR A 36 1.07 -6.76 -1.35
C TYR A 36 1.05 -5.68 -0.27
N VAL A 37 0.90 -6.12 0.97
CA VAL A 37 0.86 -5.23 2.12
C VAL A 37 2.25 -5.18 2.74
N VAL A 38 2.79 -3.97 2.81
CA VAL A 38 4.13 -3.76 3.35
C VAL A 38 4.11 -3.84 4.87
N TRP A 39 3.12 -3.19 5.48
CA TRP A 39 2.91 -3.31 6.92
C TRP A 39 1.46 -2.98 7.24
N PHE A 40 1.07 -3.39 8.43
CA PHE A 40 -0.28 -3.20 8.94
C PHE A 40 -0.20 -2.98 10.44
N CYS A 41 -0.93 -1.98 10.93
CA CYS A 41 -0.97 -1.67 12.35
C CYS A 41 -2.40 -1.42 12.77
N LYS A 42 -2.83 -2.09 13.84
CA LYS A 42 -4.18 -1.94 14.35
C LYS A 42 -4.13 -1.45 15.78
N THR A 43 -4.95 -0.45 16.09
CA THR A 43 -5.09 0.08 17.44
C THR A 43 -6.59 0.24 17.70
N LEU A 44 -7.11 -0.58 18.62
CA LEU A 44 -8.54 -0.61 18.92
C LEU A 44 -9.32 -0.90 17.64
N GLN A 45 -10.26 -0.05 17.28
CA GLN A 45 -11.09 -0.23 16.07
C GLN A 45 -10.49 0.44 14.85
N ASN A 46 -9.33 1.07 14.99
CA ASN A 46 -8.67 1.78 13.88
C ASN A 46 -7.49 0.97 13.36
N TRP A 47 -7.20 1.13 12.08
CA TRP A 47 -5.99 0.48 11.53
C TRP A 47 -5.41 1.33 10.42
N LYS A 48 -4.14 1.06 10.12
CA LYS A 48 -3.43 1.72 9.04
C LYS A 48 -2.57 0.68 8.34
N ALA A 49 -2.49 0.78 7.04
CA ALA A 49 -1.70 -0.15 6.24
C ALA A 49 -0.98 0.58 5.13
N LEU A 50 0.18 0.06 4.77
CA LEU A 50 0.90 0.51 3.59
C LEU A 50 0.97 -0.65 2.62
N ALA A 51 0.58 -0.41 1.39
CA ALA A 51 0.55 -1.43 0.36
C ALA A 51 1.19 -0.93 -0.92
N SER A 52 1.56 -1.87 -1.77
CA SER A 52 2.06 -1.54 -3.09
C SER A 52 1.67 -2.66 -4.04
N THR A 53 2.09 -2.53 -5.30
CA THR A 53 1.75 -3.50 -6.32
C THR A 53 3.01 -3.93 -7.07
N THR A 54 2.84 -4.98 -7.88
CA THR A 54 3.92 -5.45 -8.74
C THR A 54 4.16 -4.54 -9.95
N VAL A 55 3.29 -3.56 -10.16
CA VAL A 55 3.48 -2.59 -11.24
C VAL A 55 4.72 -1.74 -10.94
N PRO A 56 5.68 -1.64 -11.86
CA PRO A 56 6.92 -0.92 -11.58
C PRO A 56 6.77 0.59 -11.77
N ASP A 57 5.83 1.20 -11.05
CA ASP A 57 5.56 2.62 -11.15
C ASP A 57 6.02 3.41 -9.92
N GLY A 58 6.60 2.72 -8.93
CA GLY A 58 7.09 3.37 -7.72
C GLY A 58 6.00 3.88 -6.80
N MET A 59 4.78 3.44 -6.98
CA MET A 59 3.66 3.92 -6.17
C MET A 59 3.50 3.11 -4.89
N TYR A 60 3.12 3.81 -3.84
CA TYR A 60 2.74 3.21 -2.56
C TYR A 60 1.41 3.79 -2.13
N TYR A 61 0.64 2.98 -1.42
CA TYR A 61 -0.71 3.37 -1.03
C TYR A 61 -0.86 3.19 0.47
N GLU A 62 -1.23 4.26 1.14
CA GLU A 62 -1.48 4.21 2.58
C GLU A 62 -2.98 4.23 2.80
N LEU A 63 -3.48 3.23 3.49
CA LEU A 63 -4.90 3.15 3.81
C LEU A 63 -5.06 3.39 5.31
N THR A 64 -6.02 4.24 5.65
CA THR A 64 -6.30 4.59 7.03
C THR A 64 -7.77 4.33 7.29
N TYR A 65 -8.06 3.52 8.29
CA TYR A 65 -9.42 3.20 8.67
C TYR A 65 -9.74 3.76 10.04
N ASN A 66 -10.81 4.54 10.10
CA ASN A 66 -11.35 5.08 11.35
C ASN A 66 -12.60 4.27 11.68
N GLY A 67 -12.48 3.39 12.68
CA GLY A 67 -13.57 2.48 13.03
C GLY A 67 -14.73 3.18 13.71
N ASP A 68 -14.48 4.32 14.38
CA ASP A 68 -15.55 5.06 15.03
C ASP A 68 -16.54 5.62 14.02
N LYS A 69 -16.04 6.02 12.86
CA LYS A 69 -16.85 6.62 11.81
C LYS A 69 -17.09 5.67 10.64
N ASP A 70 -16.48 4.49 10.68
CA ASP A 70 -16.55 3.53 9.58
C ASP A 70 -16.13 4.19 8.26
N GLU A 71 -14.98 4.85 8.29
CA GLU A 71 -14.44 5.56 7.13
C GLU A 71 -13.06 5.05 6.80
N MET A 72 -12.78 4.93 5.52
CA MET A 72 -11.46 4.52 5.06
C MET A 72 -10.95 5.53 4.05
N TYR A 73 -9.67 5.88 4.19
CA TYR A 73 -9.00 6.83 3.31
C TYR A 73 -7.86 6.13 2.61
N LEU A 74 -7.62 6.49 1.36
CA LEU A 74 -6.48 6.02 0.60
C LEU A 74 -5.65 7.21 0.19
N ASP A 75 -4.36 7.17 0.54
CA ASP A 75 -3.39 8.17 0.12
C ASP A 75 -2.40 7.51 -0.81
N ALA A 76 -2.18 8.09 -1.96
CA ALA A 76 -1.27 7.53 -2.96
C ALA A 76 0.02 8.35 -2.97
N TYR A 77 1.16 7.65 -2.82
CA TYR A 77 2.47 8.27 -2.79
C TYR A 77 3.33 7.69 -3.89
N LYS A 78 4.15 8.52 -4.48
CA LYS A 78 5.12 8.05 -5.44
C LYS A 78 6.50 8.11 -4.81
N LYS A 79 7.22 6.99 -4.87
CA LYS A 79 8.60 6.97 -4.39
C LYS A 79 9.43 7.89 -5.27
N PHE A 80 9.97 8.93 -4.67
CA PHE A 80 10.72 9.94 -5.38
C PHE A 80 12.14 9.47 -5.67
N GLU A 81 12.76 8.82 -4.68
CA GLU A 81 14.16 8.44 -4.81
C GLU A 81 14.45 7.29 -3.86
N ASN A 82 15.32 6.40 -4.30
CA ASN A 82 15.85 5.35 -3.45
C ASN A 82 17.35 5.57 -3.35
N ARG A 83 17.79 6.18 -2.26
CA ARG A 83 19.20 6.50 -2.07
C ARG A 83 19.80 5.59 -1.03
N ARG A 84 20.90 4.98 -1.36
CA ARG A 84 21.65 4.19 -0.40
C ARG A 84 22.38 5.12 0.57
N ILE A 85 22.05 5.01 1.84
CA ILE A 85 22.76 5.75 2.90
C ILE A 85 23.68 4.77 3.59
N ARG A 86 24.95 5.12 3.69
CA ARG A 86 25.92 4.26 4.36
C ARG A 86 25.54 4.16 5.84
N GLY A 87 25.51 2.95 6.35
CA GLY A 87 25.33 2.73 7.77
C GLY A 87 26.57 3.20 8.53
N GLU A 88 26.41 3.51 9.70
CA GLU A 88 27.46 3.94 10.57
C GLU A 88 28.53 2.94 10.81
N GLU A 89 29.37 2.89 10.70
CA GLU A 89 30.13 1.96 10.81
C GLU A 89 30.98 1.96 11.13
N ASN A 90 30.65 1.81 10.90
CA ASN A 90 31.07 1.79 10.82
C ASN A 90 31.53 1.81 10.97
N GLY A 91 31.38 1.91 11.14
CA GLY A 91 31.55 2.16 11.20
C GLY A 91 31.82 2.21 11.84
N ARG A 92 31.88 2.19 11.99
CA ARG A 92 31.88 2.28 12.54
C ARG A 92 32.07 1.99 12.64
N SER A 93 32.30 1.94 12.85
CA SER A 93 32.33 1.68 13.04
C SER A 93 32.40 1.38 13.25
#